data_9619aa04e57a604d790e405c8b26000d
#
_entry.id   9619aa04e57a604d790e405c8b26000d
#
_cell.length_a   1.000
_cell.length_b   1.000
_cell.length_c   1.000
_cell.angle_alpha   90.00
_cell.angle_beta   90.00
_cell.angle_gamma   90.00
#
_symmetry.space_group_name_H-M   'P 1'
#
loop_
_entity.id
_entity.type
_entity.pdbx_description
1 polymer ?
#
loop_
_entity_poly.entity_id
_entity_poly.type
_entity_poly.pdbx_seq_one_letter_code
_entity_poly.pdbx_strand_id
1 'polypeptide(L)'
;MANLAFKPKQTVKKLVSVLPQRGRDVIISRYGLGANPAKLTLEAIGDKYGITRERVRQIENASITNIRKSAAFKAEEPSFEELRKLFEVLGGIISEEDFLNHITTKDKSLQNHIHFLLVVGSPFKKLKEDEEFKHRWHINDELAKKVEESLRKLYKNLADDELLPESELIKNFLEHLKDVAEEYKKEEILKRWLSLSKKIGKNPLGEWGVAHSKNVHVKGIRDYAYLAIRKHGSPIHFKEVAKAIATMFDKKAHVATTHNELIKDPRFVLVGRGLYALAEWGYLSGVVKDVISKVLGKHGALSKDDIIDKVLKERYVKKNTILVNLQNTKHFKKDKEGKYALA
;
A
#
# COMPACT_ATOMS: atom_id res chain seq x y z
N MET A 1 -5.20 21.87 -2.43
CA MET A 1 -3.99 22.69 -2.69
C MET A 1 -3.78 23.61 -1.51
N ALA A 2 -2.59 23.57 -0.90
CA ALA A 2 -2.27 24.52 0.15
C ALA A 2 -2.16 25.92 -0.46
N ASN A 3 -2.81 26.90 0.17
CA ASN A 3 -2.71 28.29 -0.26
C ASN A 3 -1.55 28.92 0.53
N LEU A 4 -0.39 29.01 -0.09
CA LEU A 4 0.79 29.66 0.50
C LEU A 4 0.64 31.18 0.35
N ALA A 5 0.87 31.94 1.43
CA ALA A 5 0.83 33.41 1.41
C ALA A 5 2.00 34.03 0.64
N PHE A 6 3.11 33.27 0.49
CA PHE A 6 4.26 33.68 -0.31
C PHE A 6 4.31 33.03 -1.70
N LYS A 7 5.14 33.54 -2.58
CA LYS A 7 5.33 33.04 -3.95
C LYS A 7 6.63 32.24 -4.07
N PRO A 8 6.61 30.89 -4.00
CA PRO A 8 7.83 30.08 -3.93
C PRO A 8 8.83 30.33 -5.07
N LYS A 9 8.34 30.55 -6.31
CA LYS A 9 9.20 30.85 -7.47
C LYS A 9 9.95 32.17 -7.30
N GLN A 10 9.32 33.19 -6.69
CA GLN A 10 9.95 34.49 -6.44
C GLN A 10 10.95 34.39 -5.31
N THR A 11 10.60 33.74 -4.19
CA THR A 11 11.51 33.47 -3.06
C THR A 11 12.76 32.76 -3.54
N VAL A 12 12.61 31.68 -4.29
CA VAL A 12 13.76 30.92 -4.85
C VAL A 12 14.60 31.80 -5.78
N LYS A 13 13.98 32.62 -6.64
CA LYS A 13 14.71 33.55 -7.52
C LYS A 13 15.58 34.49 -6.73
N LYS A 14 15.07 35.08 -5.63
CA LYS A 14 15.86 35.95 -4.73
C LYS A 14 17.01 35.18 -4.08
N LEU A 15 16.77 33.99 -3.56
CA LEU A 15 17.79 33.17 -2.92
C LEU A 15 18.91 32.74 -3.88
N VAL A 16 18.57 32.39 -5.11
CA VAL A 16 19.54 31.96 -6.12
C VAL A 16 20.33 33.15 -6.72
N SER A 17 19.75 34.38 -6.70
CA SER A 17 20.40 35.56 -7.26
C SER A 17 21.70 35.97 -6.53
N VAL A 18 21.87 35.56 -5.25
CA VAL A 18 23.08 35.85 -4.47
C VAL A 18 24.29 35.04 -4.90
N LEU A 19 24.08 33.99 -5.70
CA LEU A 19 25.15 33.09 -6.12
C LEU A 19 25.92 33.63 -7.33
N PRO A 20 27.24 33.33 -7.42
CA PRO A 20 28.01 33.50 -8.65
C PRO A 20 27.38 32.71 -9.79
N GLN A 21 27.57 33.13 -11.05
CA GLN A 21 26.95 32.56 -12.24
C GLN A 21 27.06 31.05 -12.27
N ARG A 22 28.26 30.48 -12.07
CA ARG A 22 28.49 29.03 -12.11
C ARG A 22 27.72 28.26 -11.03
N GLY A 23 27.67 28.80 -9.79
CA GLY A 23 26.89 28.23 -8.69
C GLY A 23 25.41 28.27 -8.98
N ARG A 24 24.95 29.40 -9.52
CA ARG A 24 23.54 29.58 -9.95
C ARG A 24 23.12 28.56 -10.99
N ASP A 25 23.91 28.37 -12.04
CA ASP A 25 23.62 27.45 -13.14
C ASP A 25 23.59 25.98 -12.65
N VAL A 26 24.51 25.60 -11.75
CA VAL A 26 24.51 24.28 -11.12
C VAL A 26 23.21 24.06 -10.31
N ILE A 27 22.84 25.01 -9.45
CA ILE A 27 21.61 24.90 -8.62
C ILE A 27 20.35 24.85 -9.49
N ILE A 28 20.23 25.73 -10.50
CA ILE A 28 19.09 25.74 -11.41
C ILE A 28 18.95 24.39 -12.13
N SER A 29 20.06 23.87 -12.68
CA SER A 29 20.06 22.59 -13.41
C SER A 29 19.78 21.42 -12.48
N ARG A 30 20.40 21.39 -11.29
CA ARG A 30 20.26 20.30 -10.31
C ARG A 30 18.85 20.15 -9.78
N TYR A 31 18.19 21.27 -9.47
CA TYR A 31 16.86 21.28 -8.87
C TYR A 31 15.73 21.53 -9.87
N GLY A 32 16.03 21.74 -11.16
CA GLY A 32 15.03 22.01 -12.19
C GLY A 32 14.26 23.30 -11.94
N LEU A 33 14.97 24.39 -11.62
CA LEU A 33 14.39 25.69 -11.24
C LEU A 33 14.21 26.63 -12.45
N GLY A 34 14.67 26.22 -13.64
CA GLY A 34 14.56 26.97 -14.87
C GLY A 34 13.20 26.80 -15.57
N ALA A 35 13.12 27.28 -16.83
CA ALA A 35 11.94 27.12 -17.66
C ALA A 35 11.61 25.64 -17.91
N ASN A 36 12.63 24.80 -18.07
CA ASN A 36 12.47 23.34 -18.10
C ASN A 36 12.60 22.80 -16.65
N PRO A 37 11.55 22.14 -16.09
CA PRO A 37 11.57 21.60 -14.74
C PRO A 37 12.33 20.25 -14.62
N ALA A 38 13.05 19.80 -15.66
CA ALA A 38 13.85 18.58 -15.60
C ALA A 38 15.07 18.79 -14.66
N LYS A 39 15.23 17.89 -13.68
CA LYS A 39 16.37 17.85 -12.79
C LYS A 39 17.52 17.07 -13.46
N LEU A 40 18.72 17.63 -13.47
CA LEU A 40 19.90 16.95 -13.96
C LEU A 40 20.65 16.22 -12.83
N THR A 41 21.30 15.11 -13.18
CA THR A 41 22.19 14.40 -12.26
C THR A 41 23.50 15.18 -12.11
N LEU A 42 24.24 14.93 -11.03
CA LEU A 42 25.56 15.55 -10.84
C LEU A 42 26.52 15.23 -12.00
N GLU A 43 26.41 14.03 -12.57
CA GLU A 43 27.20 13.57 -13.71
C GLU A 43 26.83 14.35 -14.98
N ALA A 44 25.55 14.43 -15.33
CA ALA A 44 25.09 15.19 -16.51
C ALA A 44 25.45 16.69 -16.42
N ILE A 45 25.46 17.27 -15.21
CA ILE A 45 25.96 18.64 -15.01
C ILE A 45 27.47 18.70 -15.18
N GLY A 46 28.20 17.70 -14.67
CA GLY A 46 29.64 17.57 -14.84
C GLY A 46 30.05 17.55 -16.32
N ASP A 47 29.41 16.68 -17.08
CA ASP A 47 29.63 16.54 -18.54
C ASP A 47 29.36 17.86 -19.26
N LYS A 48 28.26 18.54 -18.93
CA LYS A 48 27.90 19.83 -19.52
C LYS A 48 28.98 20.93 -19.31
N TYR A 49 29.68 20.90 -18.17
CA TYR A 49 30.64 21.94 -17.80
C TYR A 49 32.11 21.45 -17.85
N GLY A 50 32.38 20.22 -18.30
CA GLY A 50 33.71 19.64 -18.37
C GLY A 50 34.39 19.47 -17.01
N ILE A 51 33.62 19.12 -15.98
CA ILE A 51 34.12 18.91 -14.61
C ILE A 51 33.61 17.60 -14.02
N THR A 52 34.29 17.10 -12.99
CA THR A 52 33.90 15.84 -12.35
C THR A 52 32.58 15.98 -11.57
N ARG A 53 31.85 14.87 -11.43
CA ARG A 53 30.69 14.75 -10.56
C ARG A 53 30.95 15.29 -9.15
N GLU A 54 32.12 14.98 -8.58
CA GLU A 54 32.49 15.43 -7.24
C GLU A 54 32.67 16.95 -7.19
N ARG A 55 33.23 17.55 -8.24
CA ARG A 55 33.35 19.02 -8.32
C ARG A 55 32.00 19.71 -8.39
N VAL A 56 31.03 19.13 -9.11
CA VAL A 56 29.64 19.61 -9.13
C VAL A 56 29.04 19.55 -7.72
N ARG A 57 29.21 18.44 -6.99
CA ARG A 57 28.74 18.27 -5.61
C ARG A 57 29.33 19.31 -4.66
N GLN A 58 30.62 19.62 -4.80
CA GLN A 58 31.27 20.70 -4.02
C GLN A 58 30.67 22.07 -4.31
N ILE A 59 30.41 22.38 -5.60
CA ILE A 59 29.77 23.63 -6.01
C ILE A 59 28.35 23.72 -5.45
N GLU A 60 27.56 22.63 -5.53
CA GLU A 60 26.20 22.54 -4.96
C GLU A 60 26.23 22.84 -3.46
N ASN A 61 27.07 22.16 -2.68
CA ASN A 61 27.18 22.33 -1.24
C ASN A 61 27.63 23.74 -0.85
N ALA A 62 28.65 24.29 -1.54
CA ALA A 62 29.10 25.65 -1.33
C ALA A 62 28.01 26.70 -1.64
N SER A 63 27.26 26.47 -2.73
CA SER A 63 26.14 27.33 -3.12
C SER A 63 25.02 27.34 -2.06
N ILE A 64 24.62 26.18 -1.56
CA ILE A 64 23.61 26.07 -0.48
C ILE A 64 24.10 26.78 0.79
N THR A 65 25.38 26.58 1.15
CA THR A 65 25.98 27.24 2.31
C THR A 65 26.01 28.79 2.15
N ASN A 66 26.36 29.29 0.95
CA ASN A 66 26.38 30.71 0.66
C ASN A 66 24.96 31.30 0.71
N ILE A 67 23.95 30.61 0.19
CA ILE A 67 22.56 31.06 0.31
C ILE A 67 22.18 31.21 1.79
N ARG A 68 22.42 30.18 2.62
CA ARG A 68 22.09 30.19 4.06
C ARG A 68 22.75 31.33 4.85
N LYS A 69 23.93 31.77 4.43
CA LYS A 69 24.66 32.90 5.06
C LYS A 69 24.23 34.25 4.53
N SER A 70 23.45 34.32 3.47
CA SER A 70 23.11 35.58 2.80
C SER A 70 22.03 36.37 3.54
N ALA A 71 22.03 37.71 3.34
CA ALA A 71 20.96 38.58 3.81
C ALA A 71 19.60 38.22 3.16
N ALA A 72 19.61 37.73 1.90
CA ALA A 72 18.41 37.27 1.21
C ALA A 72 17.74 36.09 1.92
N PHE A 73 18.52 35.17 2.47
CA PHE A 73 17.99 34.06 3.25
C PHE A 73 17.28 34.53 4.52
N LYS A 74 17.90 35.43 5.25
CA LYS A 74 17.30 36.02 6.46
C LYS A 74 16.02 36.82 6.15
N ALA A 75 15.98 37.51 5.03
CA ALA A 75 14.79 38.27 4.60
C ALA A 75 13.59 37.33 4.21
N GLU A 76 13.86 36.10 3.81
CA GLU A 76 12.84 35.13 3.46
C GLU A 76 12.45 34.21 4.65
N GLU A 77 12.92 34.49 5.87
CA GLU A 77 12.54 33.73 7.09
C GLU A 77 11.02 33.56 7.27
N PRO A 78 10.16 34.55 6.98
CA PRO A 78 8.71 34.35 7.03
C PRO A 78 8.19 33.24 6.09
N SER A 79 8.81 33.10 4.92
CA SER A 79 8.44 32.05 3.97
C SER A 79 8.80 30.65 4.52
N PHE A 80 9.94 30.52 5.19
CA PHE A 80 10.34 29.24 5.84
C PHE A 80 9.48 28.94 7.07
N GLU A 81 9.10 29.95 7.83
CA GLU A 81 8.22 29.79 8.98
C GLU A 81 6.81 29.34 8.55
N GLU A 82 6.30 29.86 7.45
CA GLU A 82 5.03 29.39 6.89
C GLU A 82 5.10 27.92 6.45
N LEU A 83 6.19 27.50 5.79
CA LEU A 83 6.41 26.08 5.46
C LEU A 83 6.54 25.23 6.73
N ARG A 84 7.21 25.73 7.79
CA ARG A 84 7.33 25.03 9.07
C ARG A 84 5.95 24.79 9.71
N LYS A 85 5.11 25.82 9.76
CA LYS A 85 3.73 25.72 10.25
C LYS A 85 2.91 24.72 9.43
N LEU A 86 3.09 24.71 8.11
CA LEU A 86 2.45 23.73 7.26
C LEU A 86 2.89 22.30 7.60
N PHE A 87 4.19 22.08 7.88
CA PHE A 87 4.67 20.77 8.35
C PHE A 87 4.03 20.37 9.68
N GLU A 88 3.89 21.28 10.64
CA GLU A 88 3.21 21.02 11.92
C GLU A 88 1.77 20.57 11.71
N VAL A 89 1.01 21.30 10.90
CA VAL A 89 -0.38 20.96 10.55
C VAL A 89 -0.48 19.60 9.85
N LEU A 90 0.53 19.24 9.05
CA LEU A 90 0.58 17.99 8.33
C LEU A 90 1.12 16.81 9.15
N GLY A 91 1.53 17.05 10.41
CA GLY A 91 1.95 16.01 11.34
C GLY A 91 3.45 15.97 11.64
N GLY A 92 4.21 17.03 11.33
CA GLY A 92 5.63 17.19 11.69
C GLY A 92 6.64 16.30 10.95
N ILE A 93 6.18 15.17 10.41
CA ILE A 93 6.92 14.28 9.49
C ILE A 93 5.99 13.84 8.36
N ILE A 94 6.49 13.88 7.12
CA ILE A 94 5.71 13.58 5.92
C ILE A 94 6.60 13.04 4.80
N SER A 95 6.08 12.19 3.92
CA SER A 95 6.80 11.77 2.72
C SER A 95 7.03 12.95 1.78
N GLU A 96 8.16 12.96 1.07
CA GLU A 96 8.48 14.00 0.09
C GLU A 96 7.39 14.10 -0.99
N GLU A 97 6.89 12.97 -1.44
CA GLU A 97 5.84 12.89 -2.45
C GLU A 97 4.52 13.48 -1.93
N ASP A 98 4.07 13.07 -0.74
CA ASP A 98 2.81 13.56 -0.17
C ASP A 98 2.86 15.06 0.13
N PHE A 99 4.00 15.57 0.61
CA PHE A 99 4.18 17.01 0.85
C PHE A 99 4.09 17.82 -0.44
N LEU A 100 4.82 17.40 -1.48
CA LEU A 100 4.80 18.09 -2.76
C LEU A 100 3.42 18.01 -3.44
N ASN A 101 2.75 16.86 -3.34
CA ASN A 101 1.40 16.67 -3.88
C ASN A 101 0.34 17.46 -3.09
N HIS A 102 0.54 17.68 -1.79
CA HIS A 102 -0.34 18.55 -0.99
C HIS A 102 -0.30 20.01 -1.48
N ILE A 103 0.87 20.47 -1.91
CA ILE A 103 1.03 21.82 -2.50
C ILE A 103 0.40 21.87 -3.90
N THR A 104 0.81 20.97 -4.77
CA THR A 104 0.29 20.86 -6.15
C THR A 104 0.56 19.47 -6.74
N THR A 105 -0.41 18.94 -7.48
CA THR A 105 -0.23 17.68 -8.25
C THR A 105 0.14 17.93 -9.70
N LYS A 106 -0.04 19.17 -10.24
CA LYS A 106 0.07 19.48 -11.66
C LYS A 106 1.29 20.33 -12.02
N ASP A 107 1.74 21.23 -11.15
CA ASP A 107 2.87 22.14 -11.43
C ASP A 107 4.19 21.56 -10.91
N LYS A 108 4.88 20.80 -11.77
CA LYS A 108 6.20 20.22 -11.47
C LYS A 108 7.25 21.29 -11.16
N SER A 109 7.17 22.43 -11.84
CA SER A 109 8.06 23.56 -11.55
C SER A 109 7.87 24.07 -10.13
N LEU A 110 6.62 24.25 -9.68
CA LEU A 110 6.33 24.66 -8.31
C LEU A 110 6.82 23.62 -7.30
N GLN A 111 6.60 22.31 -7.56
CA GLN A 111 7.14 21.26 -6.71
C GLN A 111 8.65 21.34 -6.55
N ASN A 112 9.39 21.60 -7.63
CA ASN A 112 10.84 21.76 -7.60
C ASN A 112 11.29 22.96 -6.76
N HIS A 113 10.59 24.08 -6.87
CA HIS A 113 10.90 25.28 -6.07
C HIS A 113 10.66 25.03 -4.57
N ILE A 114 9.55 24.39 -4.23
CA ILE A 114 9.27 23.98 -2.83
C ILE A 114 10.33 22.98 -2.34
N HIS A 115 10.65 21.94 -3.13
CA HIS A 115 11.70 21.00 -2.75
C HIS A 115 13.04 21.70 -2.49
N PHE A 116 13.40 22.70 -3.33
CA PHE A 116 14.62 23.47 -3.11
C PHE A 116 14.55 24.29 -1.80
N LEU A 117 13.41 24.89 -1.47
CA LEU A 117 13.22 25.59 -0.19
C LEU A 117 13.39 24.65 1.01
N LEU A 118 12.90 23.40 0.93
CA LEU A 118 13.14 22.40 1.99
C LEU A 118 14.63 22.09 2.14
N VAL A 119 15.36 21.97 1.03
CA VAL A 119 16.81 21.68 1.05
C VAL A 119 17.60 22.83 1.67
N VAL A 120 17.22 24.07 1.38
CA VAL A 120 17.93 25.25 1.87
C VAL A 120 17.49 25.64 3.28
N GLY A 121 16.23 25.43 3.63
CA GLY A 121 15.67 25.82 4.94
C GLY A 121 16.27 25.03 6.09
N SER A 122 16.62 25.72 7.19
CA SER A 122 17.22 25.11 8.38
C SER A 122 16.27 24.26 9.23
N PRO A 123 14.93 24.51 9.27
CA PRO A 123 14.03 23.68 10.07
C PRO A 123 13.80 22.28 9.50
N PHE A 124 14.07 22.08 8.20
CA PHE A 124 13.71 20.86 7.49
C PHE A 124 14.89 19.89 7.42
N LYS A 125 14.67 18.67 7.87
CA LYS A 125 15.65 17.58 7.79
C LYS A 125 15.13 16.47 6.92
N LYS A 126 15.94 16.03 5.96
CA LYS A 126 15.60 14.94 5.05
C LYS A 126 16.12 13.61 5.59
N LEU A 127 15.23 12.65 5.73
CA LEU A 127 15.56 11.25 5.90
C LEU A 127 15.46 10.56 4.52
N LYS A 128 16.55 9.95 4.10
CA LYS A 128 16.60 9.24 2.82
C LYS A 128 15.73 7.99 2.87
N GLU A 129 15.27 7.59 1.70
CA GLU A 129 14.60 6.31 1.52
C GLU A 129 15.52 5.16 1.92
N ASP A 130 14.94 4.19 2.60
CA ASP A 130 15.58 2.95 3.02
C ASP A 130 14.68 1.75 2.69
N GLU A 131 14.93 0.59 3.27
CA GLU A 131 14.11 -0.62 3.05
C GLU A 131 12.75 -0.56 3.73
N GLU A 132 12.59 0.27 4.76
CA GLU A 132 11.38 0.35 5.58
C GLU A 132 10.52 1.56 5.22
N PHE A 133 11.15 2.68 4.86
CA PHE A 133 10.47 3.96 4.71
C PHE A 133 10.81 4.68 3.40
N LYS A 134 9.86 5.44 2.89
CA LYS A 134 10.04 6.36 1.76
C LYS A 134 10.95 7.55 2.10
N HIS A 135 11.38 8.30 1.09
CA HIS A 135 11.97 9.64 1.29
C HIS A 135 11.01 10.51 2.09
N ARG A 136 11.47 11.05 3.20
CA ARG A 136 10.64 11.83 4.14
C ARG A 136 11.37 13.04 4.68
N TRP A 137 10.59 14.04 5.02
CA TRP A 137 11.07 15.26 5.65
C TRP A 137 10.41 15.43 7.02
N HIS A 138 11.14 15.99 7.97
CA HIS A 138 10.62 16.29 9.30
C HIS A 138 11.21 17.60 9.84
N ILE A 139 10.56 18.14 10.87
CA ILE A 139 10.97 19.35 11.59
C ILE A 139 11.34 19.07 13.05
N ASN A 140 11.13 17.83 13.52
CA ASN A 140 11.42 17.42 14.88
C ASN A 140 11.98 15.98 14.88
N ASP A 141 13.23 15.82 15.36
CA ASP A 141 13.95 14.53 15.37
C ASP A 141 13.30 13.51 16.31
N GLU A 142 12.81 13.94 17.47
CA GLU A 142 12.18 13.03 18.45
C GLU A 142 10.86 12.50 17.94
N LEU A 143 10.02 13.38 17.38
CA LEU A 143 8.75 12.98 16.78
C LEU A 143 8.98 12.00 15.62
N ALA A 144 9.94 12.28 14.75
CA ALA A 144 10.26 11.41 13.62
C ALA A 144 10.65 10.00 14.09
N LYS A 145 11.53 9.89 15.09
CA LYS A 145 11.92 8.61 15.69
C LYS A 145 10.72 7.86 16.29
N LYS A 146 9.88 8.54 17.08
CA LYS A 146 8.69 7.94 17.70
C LYS A 146 7.72 7.39 16.66
N VAL A 147 7.47 8.14 15.57
CA VAL A 147 6.58 7.71 14.49
C VAL A 147 7.17 6.49 13.77
N GLU A 148 8.46 6.50 13.43
CA GLU A 148 9.11 5.36 12.77
C GLU A 148 9.11 4.10 13.65
N GLU A 149 9.42 4.22 14.92
CA GLU A 149 9.39 3.10 15.88
C GLU A 149 7.97 2.53 16.03
N SER A 150 6.96 3.40 16.07
CA SER A 150 5.56 2.99 16.15
C SER A 150 5.11 2.25 14.88
N LEU A 151 5.55 2.69 13.70
CA LEU A 151 5.29 1.99 12.44
C LEU A 151 5.99 0.63 12.38
N ARG A 152 7.22 0.51 12.91
CA ARG A 152 7.91 -0.79 13.02
C ARG A 152 7.17 -1.75 13.95
N LYS A 153 6.68 -1.26 15.10
CA LYS A 153 5.87 -2.06 16.03
C LYS A 153 4.58 -2.52 15.39
N LEU A 154 3.87 -1.61 14.72
CA LEU A 154 2.64 -1.93 13.98
C LEU A 154 2.90 -3.03 12.94
N TYR A 155 3.93 -2.88 12.10
CA TYR A 155 4.28 -3.89 11.10
C TYR A 155 4.57 -5.27 11.69
N LYS A 156 5.29 -5.32 12.83
CA LYS A 156 5.60 -6.60 13.50
C LYS A 156 4.37 -7.34 14.04
N ASN A 157 3.29 -6.61 14.30
CA ASN A 157 2.05 -7.17 14.84
C ASN A 157 1.06 -7.59 13.73
N LEU A 158 1.32 -7.23 12.47
CA LEU A 158 0.48 -7.65 11.34
C LEU A 158 0.88 -9.05 10.87
N ALA A 159 -0.10 -9.93 10.71
CA ALA A 159 0.11 -11.21 10.04
C ALA A 159 0.25 -11.03 8.51
N ASP A 160 1.02 -11.90 7.85
CA ASP A 160 1.38 -11.73 6.44
C ASP A 160 0.17 -11.61 5.48
N ASP A 161 -0.88 -12.39 5.73
CA ASP A 161 -2.06 -12.41 4.87
C ASP A 161 -3.27 -11.64 5.45
N GLU A 162 -3.06 -10.95 6.58
CA GLU A 162 -4.09 -10.19 7.26
C GLU A 162 -4.47 -8.94 6.46
N LEU A 163 -5.76 -8.69 6.38
CA LEU A 163 -6.32 -7.47 5.81
C LEU A 163 -7.22 -6.79 6.84
N LEU A 164 -6.86 -5.57 7.21
CA LEU A 164 -7.56 -4.77 8.19
C LEU A 164 -8.29 -3.58 7.54
N PRO A 165 -9.51 -3.26 7.97
CA PRO A 165 -10.13 -1.99 7.65
C PRO A 165 -9.26 -0.83 8.15
N GLU A 166 -9.31 0.31 7.44
CA GLU A 166 -8.50 1.50 7.78
C GLU A 166 -8.72 1.95 9.24
N SER A 167 -9.95 1.92 9.73
CA SER A 167 -10.29 2.29 11.10
C SER A 167 -9.63 1.39 12.15
N GLU A 168 -9.56 0.10 11.89
CA GLU A 168 -8.92 -0.88 12.77
C GLU A 168 -7.40 -0.72 12.77
N LEU A 169 -6.79 -0.56 11.60
CA LEU A 169 -5.35 -0.29 11.52
C LEU A 169 -4.98 1.00 12.25
N ILE A 170 -5.77 2.08 12.10
CA ILE A 170 -5.55 3.35 12.81
C ILE A 170 -5.66 3.14 14.32
N LYS A 171 -6.63 2.37 14.80
CA LYS A 171 -6.76 2.03 16.23
C LYS A 171 -5.52 1.30 16.74
N ASN A 172 -5.07 0.28 16.03
CA ASN A 172 -3.85 -0.48 16.37
C ASN A 172 -2.60 0.42 16.36
N PHE A 173 -2.52 1.34 15.41
CA PHE A 173 -1.42 2.31 15.33
C PHE A 173 -1.41 3.27 16.52
N LEU A 174 -2.57 3.76 16.95
CA LEU A 174 -2.70 4.64 18.12
C LEU A 174 -2.19 3.99 19.42
N GLU A 175 -2.32 2.67 19.56
CA GLU A 175 -1.80 1.95 20.73
C GLU A 175 -0.27 2.05 20.86
N HIS A 176 0.43 2.28 19.73
CA HIS A 176 1.88 2.44 19.69
C HIS A 176 2.34 3.91 19.79
N LEU A 177 1.40 4.88 19.76
CA LEU A 177 1.65 6.32 19.78
C LEU A 177 1.37 6.96 21.15
N LYS A 178 1.50 6.21 22.26
CA LYS A 178 1.15 6.70 23.61
C LYS A 178 1.92 7.95 24.01
N ASP A 179 3.18 8.08 23.59
CA ASP A 179 4.09 9.17 23.94
C ASP A 179 4.09 10.32 22.91
N VAL A 180 3.11 10.35 22.01
CA VAL A 180 2.95 11.42 21.02
C VAL A 180 1.83 12.36 21.45
N ALA A 181 2.03 13.67 21.24
CA ALA A 181 1.06 14.67 21.63
C ALA A 181 -0.29 14.49 20.94
N GLU A 182 -1.39 14.76 21.65
CA GLU A 182 -2.75 14.54 21.19
C GLU A 182 -3.09 15.31 19.90
N GLU A 183 -2.49 16.47 19.68
CA GLU A 183 -2.67 17.29 18.47
C GLU A 183 -2.32 16.55 17.18
N TYR A 184 -1.41 15.57 17.25
CA TYR A 184 -0.99 14.73 16.12
C TYR A 184 -1.87 13.47 15.94
N LYS A 185 -2.73 13.12 16.88
CA LYS A 185 -3.58 11.91 16.82
C LYS A 185 -4.83 12.08 15.96
N LYS A 186 -4.82 13.02 15.02
CA LYS A 186 -5.88 13.23 14.04
C LYS A 186 -5.78 12.17 12.93
N GLU A 187 -6.92 11.63 12.52
CA GLU A 187 -7.02 10.55 11.53
C GLU A 187 -6.24 10.85 10.24
N GLU A 188 -6.32 12.10 9.74
CA GLU A 188 -5.61 12.50 8.53
C GLU A 188 -4.08 12.47 8.69
N ILE A 189 -3.57 12.83 9.88
CA ILE A 189 -2.14 12.78 10.20
C ILE A 189 -1.69 11.32 10.29
N LEU A 190 -2.46 10.48 10.97
CA LEU A 190 -2.17 9.05 11.12
C LEU A 190 -2.12 8.34 9.76
N LYS A 191 -3.05 8.66 8.85
CA LYS A 191 -3.02 8.15 7.46
C LYS A 191 -1.76 8.56 6.70
N ARG A 192 -1.30 9.81 6.87
CA ARG A 192 -0.04 10.26 6.28
C ARG A 192 1.16 9.54 6.86
N TRP A 193 1.18 9.32 8.17
CA TRP A 193 2.25 8.56 8.81
C TRP A 193 2.28 7.09 8.37
N LEU A 194 1.12 6.44 8.24
CA LEU A 194 1.03 5.09 7.67
C LEU A 194 1.62 5.03 6.25
N SER A 195 1.41 6.07 5.43
CA SER A 195 1.94 6.15 4.07
C SER A 195 3.47 6.30 3.98
N LEU A 196 4.15 6.62 5.08
CA LEU A 196 5.62 6.66 5.16
C LEU A 196 6.23 5.27 5.02
N SER A 197 5.55 4.23 5.52
CA SER A 197 6.06 2.87 5.51
C SER A 197 6.02 2.27 4.09
N LYS A 198 7.07 1.51 3.76
CA LYS A 198 7.13 0.63 2.58
C LYS A 198 6.71 -0.80 2.91
N LYS A 199 6.59 -1.12 4.20
CA LYS A 199 6.24 -2.45 4.71
C LYS A 199 4.73 -2.63 4.92
N ILE A 200 3.99 -1.53 5.08
CA ILE A 200 2.53 -1.51 5.24
C ILE A 200 1.94 -0.87 3.99
N GLY A 201 0.92 -1.47 3.44
CA GLY A 201 0.29 -1.01 2.21
C GLY A 201 -1.23 -1.13 2.23
N LYS A 202 -1.86 -0.52 1.24
CA LYS A 202 -3.31 -0.51 1.05
C LYS A 202 -3.66 -1.23 -0.25
N ASN A 203 -4.63 -2.12 -0.21
CA ASN A 203 -5.11 -2.81 -1.40
C ASN A 203 -6.15 -1.96 -2.17
N PRO A 204 -6.57 -2.37 -3.39
CA PRO A 204 -7.57 -1.65 -4.17
C PRO A 204 -8.96 -1.55 -3.53
N LEU A 205 -9.28 -2.34 -2.51
CA LEU A 205 -10.52 -2.22 -1.72
C LEU A 205 -10.41 -1.23 -0.57
N GLY A 206 -9.22 -0.68 -0.33
CA GLY A 206 -8.97 0.23 0.77
C GLY A 206 -8.63 -0.45 2.09
N GLU A 207 -8.43 -1.77 2.10
CA GLU A 207 -7.95 -2.52 3.27
C GLU A 207 -6.43 -2.45 3.36
N TRP A 208 -5.91 -2.49 4.56
CA TRP A 208 -4.50 -2.40 4.86
C TRP A 208 -3.92 -3.73 5.31
N GLY A 209 -2.64 -3.95 5.03
CA GLY A 209 -1.90 -5.13 5.45
C GLY A 209 -0.42 -5.02 5.12
N VAL A 210 0.27 -6.14 5.17
CA VAL A 210 1.69 -6.23 4.84
C VAL A 210 1.89 -5.98 3.33
N ALA A 211 2.72 -4.99 2.97
CA ALA A 211 2.85 -4.50 1.60
C ALA A 211 3.31 -5.55 0.57
N HIS A 212 4.07 -6.58 1.00
CA HIS A 212 4.53 -7.65 0.10
C HIS A 212 3.50 -8.78 -0.06
N SER A 213 2.45 -8.81 0.77
CA SER A 213 1.37 -9.79 0.66
C SER A 213 0.67 -9.68 -0.70
N LYS A 214 0.28 -10.82 -1.26
CA LYS A 214 -0.51 -10.90 -2.50
C LYS A 214 -1.91 -10.28 -2.33
N ASN A 215 -2.37 -10.16 -1.09
CA ASN A 215 -3.66 -9.57 -0.75
C ASN A 215 -3.62 -8.02 -0.73
N VAL A 216 -2.41 -7.45 -0.64
CA VAL A 216 -2.14 -6.00 -0.67
C VAL A 216 -1.53 -5.61 -2.02
N HIS A 217 -0.44 -6.25 -2.43
CA HIS A 217 0.23 -5.97 -3.70
C HIS A 217 -0.34 -6.82 -4.84
N VAL A 218 -1.49 -6.41 -5.32
CA VAL A 218 -2.27 -7.10 -6.34
C VAL A 218 -1.59 -6.97 -7.71
N LYS A 219 -1.16 -8.09 -8.31
CA LYS A 219 -0.46 -8.12 -9.60
C LYS A 219 -1.28 -8.72 -10.74
N GLY A 220 -2.00 -9.80 -10.46
CA GLY A 220 -2.64 -10.61 -11.47
C GLY A 220 -4.13 -10.83 -11.25
N ILE A 221 -4.78 -11.44 -12.24
CA ILE A 221 -6.22 -11.76 -12.21
C ILE A 221 -6.60 -12.57 -10.96
N ARG A 222 -5.76 -13.50 -10.52
CA ARG A 222 -5.99 -14.31 -9.31
C ARG A 222 -6.09 -13.48 -8.04
N ASP A 223 -5.29 -12.41 -7.93
CA ASP A 223 -5.29 -11.55 -6.75
C ASP A 223 -6.54 -10.65 -6.74
N TYR A 224 -6.92 -10.11 -7.90
CA TYR A 224 -8.19 -9.39 -8.06
C TYR A 224 -9.40 -10.33 -7.81
N ALA A 225 -9.31 -11.59 -8.24
CA ALA A 225 -10.36 -12.59 -7.99
C ALA A 225 -10.52 -12.86 -6.48
N TYR A 226 -9.42 -12.97 -5.74
CA TYR A 226 -9.44 -13.10 -4.29
C TYR A 226 -10.18 -11.93 -3.63
N LEU A 227 -9.82 -10.70 -3.97
CA LEU A 227 -10.47 -9.51 -3.43
C LEU A 227 -11.95 -9.42 -3.83
N ALA A 228 -12.30 -9.80 -5.08
CA ALA A 228 -13.67 -9.78 -5.55
C ALA A 228 -14.54 -10.79 -4.79
N ILE A 229 -14.06 -12.02 -4.60
CA ILE A 229 -14.78 -13.08 -3.86
C ILE A 229 -14.90 -12.70 -2.38
N ARG A 230 -13.80 -12.18 -1.77
CA ARG A 230 -13.80 -11.69 -0.40
C ARG A 230 -14.83 -10.58 -0.18
N LYS A 231 -14.88 -9.61 -1.07
CA LYS A 231 -15.86 -8.50 -1.02
C LYS A 231 -17.30 -8.98 -1.22
N HIS A 232 -17.50 -10.01 -2.04
CA HIS A 232 -18.82 -10.62 -2.25
C HIS A 232 -19.33 -11.35 -1.01
N GLY A 233 -18.43 -11.92 -0.18
CA GLY A 233 -18.74 -12.53 1.11
C GLY A 233 -19.40 -13.90 1.04
N SER A 234 -19.56 -14.51 -0.16
CA SER A 234 -20.16 -15.84 -0.36
C SER A 234 -19.63 -16.47 -1.65
N PRO A 235 -19.79 -17.80 -1.84
CA PRO A 235 -19.40 -18.46 -3.08
C PRO A 235 -20.05 -17.84 -4.31
N ILE A 236 -19.24 -17.62 -5.34
CA ILE A 236 -19.64 -16.93 -6.56
C ILE A 236 -19.17 -17.68 -7.81
N HIS A 237 -19.97 -17.62 -8.88
CA HIS A 237 -19.65 -18.28 -10.14
C HIS A 237 -18.49 -17.59 -10.85
N PHE A 238 -17.55 -18.35 -11.46
CA PHE A 238 -16.35 -17.80 -12.09
C PHE A 238 -16.64 -16.72 -13.16
N LYS A 239 -17.78 -16.79 -13.85
CA LYS A 239 -18.22 -15.75 -14.80
C LYS A 239 -18.52 -14.42 -14.08
N GLU A 240 -19.17 -14.51 -12.92
CA GLU A 240 -19.46 -13.33 -12.10
C GLU A 240 -18.20 -12.79 -11.42
N VAL A 241 -17.22 -13.65 -11.08
CA VAL A 241 -15.90 -13.19 -10.61
C VAL A 241 -15.24 -12.32 -11.67
N ALA A 242 -15.22 -12.77 -12.93
CA ALA A 242 -14.64 -11.98 -14.04
C ALA A 242 -15.35 -10.63 -14.22
N LYS A 243 -16.69 -10.61 -14.11
CA LYS A 243 -17.50 -9.39 -14.17
C LYS A 243 -17.22 -8.46 -12.98
N ALA A 244 -17.14 -9.03 -11.77
CA ALA A 244 -16.84 -8.27 -10.56
C ALA A 244 -15.44 -7.61 -10.63
N ILE A 245 -14.43 -8.31 -11.14
CA ILE A 245 -13.09 -7.72 -11.36
C ILE A 245 -13.17 -6.51 -12.29
N ALA A 246 -13.90 -6.63 -13.42
CA ALA A 246 -14.05 -5.54 -14.36
C ALA A 246 -14.77 -4.32 -13.73
N THR A 247 -15.84 -4.57 -13.00
CA THR A 247 -16.66 -3.51 -12.39
C THR A 247 -15.97 -2.83 -11.20
N MET A 248 -15.31 -3.60 -10.34
CA MET A 248 -14.73 -3.08 -9.08
C MET A 248 -13.37 -2.43 -9.28
N PHE A 249 -12.57 -2.93 -10.23
CA PHE A 249 -11.17 -2.55 -10.35
C PHE A 249 -10.81 -1.94 -11.72
N ASP A 250 -11.79 -1.77 -12.60
CA ASP A 250 -11.58 -1.31 -13.98
C ASP A 250 -10.49 -2.13 -14.72
N LYS A 251 -10.48 -3.45 -14.49
CA LYS A 251 -9.50 -4.38 -15.07
C LYS A 251 -10.18 -5.36 -16.00
N LYS A 252 -9.70 -5.45 -17.24
CA LYS A 252 -10.20 -6.44 -18.20
C LYS A 252 -9.85 -7.85 -17.72
N ALA A 253 -10.87 -8.65 -17.39
CA ALA A 253 -10.74 -10.02 -16.94
C ALA A 253 -11.50 -10.95 -17.91
N HIS A 254 -10.78 -11.78 -18.67
CA HIS A 254 -11.40 -12.79 -19.51
C HIS A 254 -11.90 -13.95 -18.68
N VAL A 255 -13.12 -14.42 -18.95
CA VAL A 255 -13.79 -15.50 -18.21
C VAL A 255 -12.94 -16.78 -18.15
N ALA A 256 -12.35 -17.20 -19.27
CA ALA A 256 -11.50 -18.38 -19.33
C ALA A 256 -10.21 -18.22 -18.49
N THR A 257 -9.57 -17.07 -18.57
CA THR A 257 -8.37 -16.76 -17.76
C THR A 257 -8.72 -16.77 -16.27
N THR A 258 -9.82 -16.10 -15.89
CA THR A 258 -10.28 -16.06 -14.50
C THR A 258 -10.55 -17.46 -13.98
N HIS A 259 -11.24 -18.31 -14.76
CA HIS A 259 -11.52 -19.71 -14.38
C HIS A 259 -10.22 -20.52 -14.17
N ASN A 260 -9.26 -20.39 -15.09
CA ASN A 260 -7.97 -21.08 -14.97
C ASN A 260 -7.17 -20.64 -13.73
N GLU A 261 -7.18 -19.33 -13.41
CA GLU A 261 -6.51 -18.82 -12.22
C GLU A 261 -7.18 -19.31 -10.92
N LEU A 262 -8.52 -19.39 -10.90
CA LEU A 262 -9.28 -19.95 -9.76
C LEU A 262 -8.99 -21.45 -9.53
N ILE A 263 -8.72 -22.22 -10.59
CA ILE A 263 -8.35 -23.63 -10.47
C ILE A 263 -6.93 -23.80 -9.90
N LYS A 264 -6.00 -22.95 -10.31
CA LYS A 264 -4.57 -23.09 -10.00
C LYS A 264 -4.18 -22.58 -8.62
N ASP A 265 -4.88 -21.57 -8.09
CA ASP A 265 -4.49 -20.91 -6.87
C ASP A 265 -5.18 -21.57 -5.65
N PRO A 266 -4.40 -22.05 -4.65
CA PRO A 266 -4.93 -22.77 -3.49
C PRO A 266 -5.82 -21.94 -2.57
N ARG A 267 -5.83 -20.61 -2.73
CA ARG A 267 -6.75 -19.71 -1.97
C ARG A 267 -8.22 -19.95 -2.34
N PHE A 268 -8.50 -20.63 -3.47
CA PHE A 268 -9.85 -20.88 -3.94
C PHE A 268 -10.26 -22.35 -3.83
N VAL A 269 -11.49 -22.57 -3.46
CA VAL A 269 -12.10 -23.90 -3.39
C VAL A 269 -13.33 -23.94 -4.28
N LEU A 270 -13.37 -24.92 -5.20
CA LEU A 270 -14.56 -25.19 -6.01
C LEU A 270 -15.62 -25.84 -5.13
N VAL A 271 -16.74 -25.18 -4.87
CA VAL A 271 -17.83 -25.63 -3.99
C VAL A 271 -19.10 -26.04 -4.71
N GLY A 272 -19.16 -25.85 -6.03
CA GLY A 272 -20.30 -26.19 -6.88
C GLY A 272 -19.93 -26.13 -8.35
N ARG A 273 -20.88 -26.29 -9.27
CA ARG A 273 -20.63 -26.15 -10.71
C ARG A 273 -20.18 -24.74 -11.05
N GLY A 274 -18.87 -24.55 -11.18
CA GLY A 274 -18.28 -23.24 -11.47
C GLY A 274 -18.35 -22.23 -10.32
N LEU A 275 -18.81 -22.63 -9.12
CA LEU A 275 -18.87 -21.79 -7.93
C LEU A 275 -17.58 -21.95 -7.12
N TYR A 276 -16.95 -20.84 -6.82
CA TYR A 276 -15.72 -20.77 -6.03
C TYR A 276 -15.94 -19.99 -4.74
N ALA A 277 -15.31 -20.48 -3.68
CA ALA A 277 -15.23 -19.86 -2.36
C ALA A 277 -13.76 -19.63 -2.00
N LEU A 278 -13.50 -18.84 -0.95
CA LEU A 278 -12.18 -18.74 -0.38
C LEU A 278 -11.88 -19.95 0.53
N ALA A 279 -10.67 -20.49 0.45
CA ALA A 279 -10.22 -21.59 1.28
C ALA A 279 -10.29 -21.26 2.78
N GLU A 280 -10.01 -20.01 3.14
CA GLU A 280 -10.09 -19.49 4.51
C GLU A 280 -11.50 -19.54 5.12
N TRP A 281 -12.55 -19.67 4.31
CA TRP A 281 -13.92 -19.84 4.80
C TRP A 281 -14.22 -21.25 5.31
N GLY A 282 -13.23 -22.15 5.27
CA GLY A 282 -13.31 -23.48 5.85
C GLY A 282 -14.00 -24.53 4.98
N TYR A 283 -14.36 -24.22 3.73
CA TYR A 283 -14.93 -25.22 2.82
C TYR A 283 -13.95 -26.36 2.52
N LEU A 284 -14.45 -27.59 2.56
CA LEU A 284 -13.65 -28.78 2.27
C LEU A 284 -13.25 -28.83 0.78
N SER A 285 -11.97 -28.99 0.49
CA SER A 285 -11.46 -29.16 -0.87
C SER A 285 -11.68 -30.58 -1.41
N GLY A 286 -11.76 -30.75 -2.73
CA GLY A 286 -11.89 -32.02 -3.41
C GLY A 286 -13.20 -32.15 -4.18
N VAL A 287 -13.47 -33.32 -4.79
CA VAL A 287 -14.75 -33.60 -5.42
C VAL A 287 -15.79 -34.07 -4.38
N VAL A 288 -17.07 -34.19 -4.77
CA VAL A 288 -18.16 -34.58 -3.84
C VAL A 288 -17.85 -35.83 -3.04
N LYS A 289 -17.25 -36.81 -3.67
CA LYS A 289 -16.78 -38.05 -3.04
C LYS A 289 -15.81 -37.78 -1.88
N ASP A 290 -14.82 -36.89 -2.10
CA ASP A 290 -13.81 -36.58 -1.10
C ASP A 290 -14.41 -35.85 0.09
N VAL A 291 -15.39 -34.97 -0.16
CA VAL A 291 -16.14 -34.27 0.91
C VAL A 291 -16.94 -35.26 1.74
N ILE A 292 -17.65 -36.23 1.09
CA ILE A 292 -18.36 -37.30 1.81
C ILE A 292 -17.38 -38.10 2.66
N SER A 293 -16.21 -38.46 2.10
CA SER A 293 -15.19 -39.21 2.84
C SER A 293 -14.66 -38.43 4.06
N LYS A 294 -14.42 -37.16 3.92
CA LYS A 294 -13.99 -36.31 5.04
C LYS A 294 -15.08 -36.17 6.11
N VAL A 295 -16.34 -36.00 5.71
CA VAL A 295 -17.50 -35.96 6.62
C VAL A 295 -17.61 -37.24 7.43
N LEU A 296 -17.55 -38.41 6.75
CA LEU A 296 -17.61 -39.70 7.41
C LEU A 296 -16.38 -39.98 8.28
N GLY A 297 -15.18 -39.58 7.84
CA GLY A 297 -13.96 -39.66 8.65
C GLY A 297 -14.01 -38.86 9.95
N LYS A 298 -14.67 -37.69 9.90
CA LYS A 298 -14.82 -36.80 11.07
C LYS A 298 -15.92 -37.24 12.05
N HIS A 299 -17.01 -37.81 11.52
CA HIS A 299 -18.22 -38.05 12.31
C HIS A 299 -18.55 -39.54 12.47
N GLY A 300 -17.79 -40.44 11.85
CA GLY A 300 -18.10 -41.89 11.83
C GLY A 300 -19.24 -42.23 10.91
N ALA A 301 -19.89 -43.38 11.19
CA ALA A 301 -21.05 -43.83 10.41
C ALA A 301 -22.27 -42.93 10.62
N LEU A 302 -22.87 -42.45 9.51
CA LEU A 302 -23.99 -41.52 9.50
C LEU A 302 -25.16 -42.02 8.68
N SER A 303 -26.37 -41.55 9.02
CA SER A 303 -27.55 -41.78 8.19
C SER A 303 -27.41 -41.08 6.84
N LYS A 304 -28.17 -41.49 5.85
CA LYS A 304 -28.23 -40.90 4.51
C LYS A 304 -28.57 -39.40 4.59
N ASP A 305 -29.53 -39.03 5.42
CA ASP A 305 -30.01 -37.66 5.54
C ASP A 305 -29.01 -36.78 6.26
N ASP A 306 -28.34 -37.26 7.32
CA ASP A 306 -27.26 -36.56 8.00
C ASP A 306 -26.07 -36.26 7.06
N ILE A 307 -25.71 -37.23 6.19
CA ILE A 307 -24.68 -37.03 5.18
C ILE A 307 -25.08 -35.94 4.20
N ILE A 308 -26.31 -36.00 3.69
CA ILE A 308 -26.82 -34.99 2.76
C ILE A 308 -26.74 -33.59 3.40
N ASP A 309 -27.24 -33.44 4.62
CA ASP A 309 -27.27 -32.16 5.31
C ASP A 309 -25.85 -31.61 5.60
N LYS A 310 -24.94 -32.48 6.03
CA LYS A 310 -23.54 -32.10 6.27
C LYS A 310 -22.82 -31.76 4.96
N VAL A 311 -23.00 -32.51 3.90
CA VAL A 311 -22.38 -32.28 2.60
C VAL A 311 -22.97 -31.02 1.95
N LEU A 312 -24.25 -30.72 2.09
CA LEU A 312 -24.85 -29.47 1.56
C LEU A 312 -24.37 -28.23 2.26
N LYS A 313 -23.92 -28.31 3.52
CA LYS A 313 -23.24 -27.19 4.21
C LYS A 313 -21.87 -26.90 3.59
N GLU A 314 -21.20 -27.92 3.08
CA GLU A 314 -19.85 -27.83 2.50
C GLU A 314 -19.87 -27.62 0.98
N ARG A 315 -21.01 -27.93 0.30
CA ARG A 315 -21.08 -27.99 -1.16
C ARG A 315 -22.43 -27.59 -1.73
N TYR A 316 -22.36 -26.78 -2.77
CA TYR A 316 -23.53 -26.40 -3.57
C TYR A 316 -23.79 -27.43 -4.66
N VAL A 317 -24.35 -28.59 -4.28
CA VAL A 317 -24.64 -29.68 -5.17
C VAL A 317 -26.09 -30.19 -5.00
N LYS A 318 -26.62 -30.87 -6.04
CA LYS A 318 -27.94 -31.49 -5.93
C LYS A 318 -27.87 -32.69 -5.00
N LYS A 319 -28.91 -32.94 -4.19
CA LYS A 319 -29.05 -34.15 -3.34
C LYS A 319 -28.76 -35.43 -4.10
N ASN A 320 -29.27 -35.57 -5.33
CA ASN A 320 -29.00 -36.72 -6.20
C ASN A 320 -27.51 -36.95 -6.48
N THR A 321 -26.70 -35.89 -6.60
CA THR A 321 -25.26 -36.06 -6.81
C THR A 321 -24.59 -36.72 -5.60
N ILE A 322 -25.02 -36.35 -4.39
CA ILE A 322 -24.53 -36.95 -3.13
C ILE A 322 -24.95 -38.45 -3.11
N LEU A 323 -26.20 -38.75 -3.43
CA LEU A 323 -26.74 -40.10 -3.42
C LEU A 323 -26.02 -41.01 -4.41
N VAL A 324 -25.79 -40.58 -5.64
CA VAL A 324 -25.05 -41.33 -6.64
C VAL A 324 -23.59 -41.60 -6.17
N ASN A 325 -22.95 -40.66 -5.52
CA ASN A 325 -21.60 -40.86 -4.95
C ASN A 325 -21.62 -41.89 -3.80
N LEU A 326 -22.64 -41.89 -2.93
CA LEU A 326 -22.81 -42.86 -1.83
C LEU A 326 -23.04 -44.28 -2.31
N GLN A 327 -23.53 -44.45 -3.53
CA GLN A 327 -23.70 -45.80 -4.14
C GLN A 327 -22.38 -46.44 -4.59
N ASN A 328 -21.29 -45.68 -4.58
CA ASN A 328 -19.97 -46.20 -4.96
C ASN A 328 -19.38 -47.07 -3.85
N THR A 329 -19.60 -48.40 -3.96
CA THR A 329 -19.19 -49.42 -2.98
C THR A 329 -17.66 -49.51 -2.78
N LYS A 330 -16.85 -48.99 -3.71
CA LYS A 330 -15.37 -48.90 -3.54
C LYS A 330 -14.95 -47.92 -2.46
N HIS A 331 -15.80 -46.97 -2.10
CA HIS A 331 -15.47 -45.89 -1.17
C HIS A 331 -16.37 -45.89 0.05
N PHE A 332 -17.60 -46.37 -0.07
CA PHE A 332 -18.60 -46.29 0.99
C PHE A 332 -19.31 -47.63 1.16
N LYS A 333 -19.49 -48.02 2.40
CA LYS A 333 -20.28 -49.21 2.76
C LYS A 333 -21.50 -48.80 3.59
N LYS A 334 -22.61 -49.51 3.40
CA LYS A 334 -23.82 -49.35 4.17
C LYS A 334 -23.91 -50.50 5.17
N ASP A 335 -24.13 -50.18 6.45
CA ASP A 335 -24.31 -51.20 7.49
C ASP A 335 -25.74 -51.73 7.53
N LYS A 336 -25.97 -52.69 8.44
CA LYS A 336 -27.29 -53.34 8.64
C LYS A 336 -28.33 -52.34 9.17
N GLU A 337 -27.93 -51.28 9.80
CA GLU A 337 -28.78 -50.20 10.34
C GLU A 337 -29.11 -49.13 9.32
N GLY A 338 -28.59 -49.25 8.10
CA GLY A 338 -28.84 -48.29 7.02
C GLY A 338 -27.89 -47.07 7.02
N LYS A 339 -26.89 -47.01 7.92
CA LYS A 339 -25.87 -45.97 7.98
C LYS A 339 -24.73 -46.21 7.01
N TYR A 340 -24.12 -45.17 6.52
CA TYR A 340 -22.96 -45.21 5.63
C TYR A 340 -21.67 -44.94 6.38
N ALA A 341 -20.63 -45.69 6.08
CA ALA A 341 -19.27 -45.54 6.55
C ALA A 341 -18.26 -45.63 5.39
N LEU A 342 -17.02 -45.28 5.65
CA LEU A 342 -15.92 -45.52 4.71
C LEU A 342 -15.75 -47.04 4.50
N ALA A 343 -15.47 -47.45 3.24
CA ALA A 343 -15.27 -48.84 2.87
C ALA A 343 -13.96 -49.40 3.42
#